data_301fc23728b6e7999b9bdc82e54ee695
#
_entry.id   301fc23728b6e7999b9bdc82e54ee695
#
_cell.length_a   1.000
_cell.length_b   1.000
_cell.length_c   1.000
_cell.angle_alpha   90.00
_cell.angle_beta   90.00
_cell.angle_gamma   90.00
#
_symmetry.space_group_name_H-M   'P 1'
#
loop_
_entity.id
_entity.type
_entity.pdbx_description
1 polymer ?
#
loop_
_entity_poly.entity_id
_entity_poly.type
_entity_poly.pdbx_seq_one_letter_code
_entity_poly.pdbx_strand_id
1 'polypeptide(L)'
;MNIEQARFNMVEQQIRPWEVLDQAVLDLLYTVRREEFVPEQYRALAFSDLEIPIGEGERMLQPKVEARILQEVAPKKTDKVLEVGTGSGYMAALLASRARHVQSVEIHPALKSFGETNLRRAGIANVTVEVGDAAARGWPRHAPYDVIVLTGSTPVLPEALLDQLAPGGRLFAVVGEAPVMEARLVTSVGDGSFNTVDLFETVLAPLRNASAREKFVF
;
A
#
# COMPACT_ATOMS: atom_id res chain seq x y z
N MET A 1 17.43 3.92 -22.50
CA MET A 1 16.36 4.76 -21.88
C MET A 1 17.03 5.69 -20.89
N ASN A 2 16.72 6.99 -20.91
CA ASN A 2 17.18 7.92 -19.87
C ASN A 2 16.26 7.75 -18.66
N ILE A 3 16.75 7.11 -17.61
CA ILE A 3 15.97 6.76 -16.40
C ILE A 3 15.47 8.03 -15.68
N GLU A 4 16.31 9.05 -15.55
CA GLU A 4 15.93 10.31 -14.88
C GLU A 4 14.80 11.03 -15.63
N GLN A 5 14.86 11.06 -16.96
CA GLN A 5 13.79 11.63 -17.77
C GLN A 5 12.50 10.81 -17.68
N ALA A 6 12.60 9.47 -17.66
CA ALA A 6 11.44 8.60 -17.52
C ALA A 6 10.77 8.78 -16.16
N ARG A 7 11.56 8.90 -15.07
CA ARG A 7 11.06 9.18 -13.72
C ARG A 7 10.39 10.55 -13.67
N PHE A 8 11.03 11.59 -14.23
CA PHE A 8 10.45 12.93 -14.32
C PHE A 8 9.09 12.91 -15.04
N ASN A 9 9.02 12.23 -16.20
CA ASN A 9 7.76 12.12 -16.94
C ASN A 9 6.68 11.36 -16.13
N MET A 10 7.04 10.29 -15.42
CA MET A 10 6.10 9.59 -14.54
C MET A 10 5.54 10.52 -13.47
N VAL A 11 6.39 11.28 -12.77
CA VAL A 11 5.95 12.18 -11.71
C VAL A 11 5.09 13.33 -12.26
N GLU A 12 5.56 14.02 -13.30
CA GLU A 12 4.89 15.25 -13.78
C GLU A 12 3.70 14.99 -14.69
N GLN A 13 3.70 13.89 -15.46
CA GLN A 13 2.68 13.65 -16.49
C GLN A 13 1.68 12.54 -16.14
N GLN A 14 1.99 11.70 -15.14
CA GLN A 14 1.10 10.61 -14.73
C GLN A 14 0.61 10.79 -13.30
N ILE A 15 1.49 11.12 -12.35
CA ILE A 15 1.18 11.16 -10.91
C ILE A 15 0.57 12.51 -10.51
N ARG A 16 1.22 13.63 -10.84
CA ARG A 16 0.72 14.96 -10.52
C ARG A 16 -0.69 15.25 -11.08
N PRO A 17 -1.01 14.91 -12.35
CA PRO A 17 -2.37 15.09 -12.89
C PRO A 17 -3.43 14.22 -12.20
N TRP A 18 -3.02 13.20 -11.45
CA TRP A 18 -3.90 12.34 -10.68
C TRP A 18 -4.10 12.84 -9.23
N GLU A 19 -4.04 14.17 -9.07
CA GLU A 19 -4.27 14.90 -7.82
C GLU A 19 -3.28 14.57 -6.69
N VAL A 20 -2.07 14.13 -7.03
CA VAL A 20 -0.98 14.04 -6.05
C VAL A 20 -0.25 15.38 -6.03
N LEU A 21 -0.57 16.21 -5.04
CA LEU A 21 -0.10 17.60 -4.94
C LEU A 21 0.85 17.83 -3.75
N ASP A 22 0.96 16.88 -2.81
CA ASP A 22 1.94 16.95 -1.71
C ASP A 22 3.36 16.87 -2.27
N GLN A 23 4.07 18.02 -2.23
CA GLN A 23 5.44 18.10 -2.75
C GLN A 23 6.38 17.10 -2.07
N ALA A 24 6.20 16.82 -0.78
CA ALA A 24 7.03 15.85 -0.06
C ALA A 24 6.77 14.41 -0.54
N VAL A 25 5.56 14.10 -1.01
CA VAL A 25 5.27 12.81 -1.68
C VAL A 25 5.97 12.76 -3.03
N LEU A 26 5.83 13.82 -3.85
CA LEU A 26 6.47 13.89 -5.17
C LEU A 26 8.00 13.77 -5.07
N ASP A 27 8.63 14.43 -4.10
CA ASP A 27 10.08 14.38 -3.86
C ASP A 27 10.55 12.97 -3.47
N LEU A 28 9.73 12.21 -2.74
CA LEU A 28 10.04 10.82 -2.39
C LEU A 28 10.10 9.91 -3.61
N LEU A 29 9.29 10.15 -4.64
CA LEU A 29 9.30 9.36 -5.88
C LEU A 29 10.60 9.56 -6.70
N TYR A 30 11.35 10.61 -6.45
CA TYR A 30 12.69 10.82 -7.01
C TYR A 30 13.77 10.12 -6.19
N THR A 31 13.58 9.97 -4.87
CA THR A 31 14.58 9.42 -3.94
C THR A 31 14.42 7.92 -3.71
N VAL A 32 13.18 7.42 -3.59
CA VAL A 32 12.87 5.99 -3.50
C VAL A 32 12.70 5.45 -4.92
N ARG A 33 13.75 4.87 -5.45
CA ARG A 33 13.88 4.47 -6.87
C ARG A 33 13.01 3.27 -7.18
N ARG A 34 11.84 3.49 -7.80
CA ARG A 34 10.87 2.44 -8.12
C ARG A 34 11.47 1.29 -8.94
N GLU A 35 12.36 1.59 -9.89
CA GLU A 35 13.02 0.61 -10.76
C GLU A 35 13.92 -0.38 -10.01
N GLU A 36 14.24 -0.10 -8.75
CA GLU A 36 15.01 -1.00 -7.89
C GLU A 36 14.15 -2.06 -7.20
N PHE A 37 12.81 -1.86 -7.21
CA PHE A 37 11.82 -2.76 -6.60
C PHE A 37 11.10 -3.63 -7.63
N VAL A 38 11.37 -3.45 -8.90
CA VAL A 38 10.75 -4.19 -10.01
C VAL A 38 11.65 -5.39 -10.37
N PRO A 39 11.08 -6.57 -10.73
CA PRO A 39 11.85 -7.67 -11.29
C PRO A 39 12.65 -7.21 -12.51
N GLU A 40 13.88 -7.70 -12.67
CA GLU A 40 14.84 -7.20 -13.67
C GLU A 40 14.28 -7.18 -15.09
N GLN A 41 13.54 -8.22 -15.46
CA GLN A 41 12.88 -8.34 -16.77
C GLN A 41 11.83 -7.26 -17.05
N TYR A 42 11.27 -6.62 -16.03
CA TYR A 42 10.27 -5.56 -16.13
C TYR A 42 10.82 -4.18 -15.78
N ARG A 43 12.12 -4.04 -15.52
CA ARG A 43 12.73 -2.77 -15.09
C ARG A 43 12.44 -1.60 -16.03
N ALA A 44 12.33 -1.87 -17.33
CA ALA A 44 11.98 -0.85 -18.33
C ALA A 44 10.56 -0.32 -18.19
N LEU A 45 9.66 -1.05 -17.52
CA LEU A 45 8.26 -0.69 -17.27
C LEU A 45 8.04 0.03 -15.94
N ALA A 46 9.08 0.19 -15.12
CA ALA A 46 8.98 0.77 -13.78
C ALA A 46 8.30 2.16 -13.74
N PHE A 47 8.40 2.91 -14.84
CA PHE A 47 7.88 4.28 -14.95
C PHE A 47 6.58 4.38 -15.76
N SER A 48 6.00 3.24 -16.14
CA SER A 48 4.73 3.18 -16.87
C SER A 48 3.56 3.10 -15.90
N ASP A 49 2.43 3.71 -16.27
CA ASP A 49 1.19 3.67 -15.49
C ASP A 49 0.46 2.32 -15.63
N LEU A 50 1.09 1.28 -15.11
CA LEU A 50 0.58 -0.09 -15.14
C LEU A 50 0.99 -0.90 -13.90
N GLU A 51 0.26 -1.97 -13.63
CA GLU A 51 0.63 -2.98 -12.65
C GLU A 51 1.72 -3.89 -13.20
N ILE A 52 2.76 -4.17 -12.41
CA ILE A 52 3.90 -4.97 -12.83
C ILE A 52 3.85 -6.35 -12.16
N PRO A 53 3.89 -7.45 -12.92
CA PRO A 53 3.95 -8.79 -12.34
C PRO A 53 5.21 -8.97 -11.48
N ILE A 54 5.03 -9.52 -10.26
CA ILE A 54 6.12 -9.72 -9.28
C ILE A 54 6.31 -11.18 -8.88
N GLY A 55 5.54 -12.09 -9.45
CA GLY A 55 5.53 -13.52 -9.11
C GLY A 55 4.29 -13.92 -8.31
N GLU A 56 4.12 -15.21 -8.05
CA GLU A 56 3.01 -15.80 -7.28
C GLU A 56 1.60 -15.42 -7.80
N GLY A 57 1.50 -14.90 -9.01
CA GLY A 57 0.26 -14.35 -9.58
C GLY A 57 -0.04 -12.92 -9.14
N GLU A 58 0.81 -12.33 -8.30
CA GLU A 58 0.63 -10.98 -7.75
C GLU A 58 1.29 -9.90 -8.60
N ARG A 59 0.87 -8.65 -8.37
CA ARG A 59 1.32 -7.49 -9.13
C ARG A 59 1.65 -6.33 -8.20
N MET A 60 2.68 -5.58 -8.55
CA MET A 60 3.00 -4.29 -7.96
C MET A 60 1.98 -3.26 -8.44
N LEU A 61 1.51 -2.38 -7.58
CA LEU A 61 0.52 -1.35 -7.90
C LEU A 61 1.02 -0.37 -8.97
N GLN A 62 0.09 0.35 -9.62
CA GLN A 62 0.41 1.47 -10.49
C GLN A 62 1.08 2.60 -9.70
N PRO A 63 2.09 3.31 -10.24
CA PRO A 63 2.82 4.35 -9.51
C PRO A 63 1.93 5.49 -9.01
N LYS A 64 0.89 5.87 -9.76
CA LYS A 64 -0.07 6.90 -9.34
C LYS A 64 -0.91 6.47 -8.14
N VAL A 65 -1.27 5.19 -8.06
CA VAL A 65 -2.03 4.63 -6.92
C VAL A 65 -1.18 4.62 -5.67
N GLU A 66 0.09 4.17 -5.75
CA GLU A 66 1.02 4.18 -4.61
C GLU A 66 1.27 5.60 -4.08
N ALA A 67 1.46 6.56 -4.98
CA ALA A 67 1.65 7.96 -4.62
C ALA A 67 0.38 8.56 -3.96
N ARG A 68 -0.81 8.23 -4.49
CA ARG A 68 -2.08 8.68 -3.92
C ARG A 68 -2.32 8.06 -2.54
N ILE A 69 -2.05 6.77 -2.35
CA ILE A 69 -2.11 6.13 -1.03
C ILE A 69 -1.24 6.88 -0.02
N LEU A 70 0.03 7.14 -0.38
CA LEU A 70 0.97 7.82 0.52
C LEU A 70 0.50 9.22 0.90
N GLN A 71 -0.08 9.99 -0.04
CA GLN A 71 -0.65 11.31 0.22
C GLN A 71 -1.84 11.23 1.18
N GLU A 72 -2.78 10.32 0.93
CA GLU A 72 -4.02 10.24 1.71
C GLU A 72 -3.77 9.74 3.14
N VAL A 73 -2.91 8.73 3.33
CA VAL A 73 -2.57 8.26 4.68
C VAL A 73 -1.61 9.20 5.40
N ALA A 74 -0.87 10.05 4.71
CA ALA A 74 0.02 11.09 5.23
C ALA A 74 0.79 10.66 6.51
N PRO A 75 1.66 9.62 6.45
CA PRO A 75 2.30 9.09 7.65
C PRO A 75 3.28 10.10 8.25
N LYS A 76 3.42 10.08 9.58
CA LYS A 76 4.30 10.97 10.35
C LYS A 76 5.47 10.17 10.92
N LYS A 77 6.58 10.84 11.22
CA LYS A 77 7.79 10.23 11.81
C LYS A 77 7.58 9.54 13.14
N THR A 78 6.44 9.76 13.78
CA THR A 78 6.03 9.09 15.02
C THR A 78 5.18 7.86 14.78
N ASP A 79 4.61 7.71 13.58
CA ASP A 79 3.59 6.73 13.28
C ASP A 79 4.15 5.31 13.17
N LYS A 80 3.40 4.37 13.71
CA LYS A 80 3.54 2.94 13.49
C LYS A 80 2.54 2.49 12.42
N VAL A 81 3.06 1.91 11.37
CA VAL A 81 2.29 1.53 10.17
C VAL A 81 2.17 0.03 10.06
N LEU A 82 0.99 -0.47 9.70
CA LEU A 82 0.78 -1.82 9.17
C LEU A 82 0.57 -1.72 7.66
N GLU A 83 1.33 -2.49 6.91
CA GLU A 83 1.07 -2.77 5.50
C GLU A 83 0.66 -4.22 5.33
N VAL A 84 -0.44 -4.48 4.62
CA VAL A 84 -0.93 -5.81 4.27
C VAL A 84 -0.71 -6.04 2.78
N GLY A 85 0.23 -6.93 2.46
CA GLY A 85 0.73 -7.21 1.13
C GLY A 85 2.04 -6.47 0.84
N THR A 86 3.18 -7.06 1.23
CA THR A 86 4.53 -6.48 0.99
C THR A 86 4.87 -6.42 -0.50
N GLY A 87 4.56 -7.51 -1.23
CA GLY A 87 4.89 -7.64 -2.64
C GLY A 87 6.35 -7.33 -2.96
N SER A 88 6.58 -6.27 -3.73
CA SER A 88 7.92 -5.80 -4.10
C SER A 88 8.68 -5.07 -2.98
N GLY A 89 7.97 -4.63 -1.93
CA GLY A 89 8.49 -3.78 -0.86
C GLY A 89 8.51 -2.28 -1.18
N TYR A 90 8.02 -1.85 -2.35
CA TYR A 90 8.08 -0.44 -2.74
C TYR A 90 7.15 0.44 -1.90
N MET A 91 5.89 0.01 -1.69
CA MET A 91 4.97 0.76 -0.84
C MET A 91 5.47 0.81 0.61
N ALA A 92 6.04 -0.30 1.14
CA ALA A 92 6.71 -0.31 2.44
C ALA A 92 7.84 0.71 2.52
N ALA A 93 8.66 0.85 1.47
CA ALA A 93 9.75 1.82 1.41
C ALA A 93 9.25 3.27 1.41
N LEU A 94 8.19 3.56 0.68
CA LEU A 94 7.54 4.88 0.67
C LEU A 94 6.97 5.23 2.05
N LEU A 95 6.24 4.32 2.69
CA LEU A 95 5.69 4.48 4.04
C LEU A 95 6.80 4.68 5.06
N ALA A 96 7.84 3.85 5.03
CA ALA A 96 8.98 3.90 5.95
C ALA A 96 9.77 5.20 5.85
N SER A 97 9.81 5.82 4.67
CA SER A 97 10.46 7.12 4.47
C SER A 97 9.81 8.24 5.29
N ARG A 98 8.55 8.08 5.72
CA ARG A 98 7.78 9.06 6.50
C ARG A 98 7.36 8.56 7.87
N ALA A 99 7.37 7.26 8.14
CA ALA A 99 6.94 6.65 9.38
C ALA A 99 8.10 6.39 10.37
N ARG A 100 7.76 6.11 11.64
CA ARG A 100 8.69 5.59 12.62
C ARG A 100 9.09 4.16 12.30
N HIS A 101 8.11 3.33 12.01
CA HIS A 101 8.30 1.92 11.69
C HIS A 101 7.14 1.39 10.86
N VAL A 102 7.44 0.51 9.91
CA VAL A 102 6.44 -0.22 9.11
C VAL A 102 6.53 -1.71 9.46
N GLN A 103 5.41 -2.24 9.93
CA GLN A 103 5.19 -3.68 10.00
C GLN A 103 4.51 -4.09 8.69
N SER A 104 5.19 -4.86 7.86
CA SER A 104 4.67 -5.35 6.58
C SER A 104 4.41 -6.84 6.66
N VAL A 105 3.25 -7.29 6.21
CA VAL A 105 2.82 -8.69 6.27
C VAL A 105 2.56 -9.20 4.86
N GLU A 106 3.19 -10.33 4.52
CA GLU A 106 3.11 -10.96 3.20
C GLU A 106 2.70 -12.42 3.34
N ILE A 107 1.70 -12.83 2.55
CA ILE A 107 1.20 -14.20 2.59
C ILE A 107 2.13 -15.19 1.87
N HIS A 108 2.84 -14.72 0.83
CA HIS A 108 3.74 -15.54 0.03
C HIS A 108 5.19 -15.45 0.52
N PRO A 109 5.80 -16.54 1.03
CA PRO A 109 7.18 -16.51 1.50
C PRO A 109 8.20 -16.05 0.44
N ALA A 110 7.93 -16.35 -0.84
CA ALA A 110 8.78 -15.90 -1.95
C ALA A 110 8.74 -14.38 -2.12
N LEU A 111 7.56 -13.77 -2.07
CA LEU A 111 7.39 -12.31 -2.16
C LEU A 111 7.91 -11.61 -0.89
N LYS A 112 7.73 -12.21 0.29
CA LYS A 112 8.38 -11.71 1.53
C LYS A 112 9.90 -11.60 1.33
N SER A 113 10.54 -12.63 0.82
CA SER A 113 11.98 -12.64 0.58
C SER A 113 12.40 -11.64 -0.50
N PHE A 114 11.59 -11.48 -1.54
CA PHE A 114 11.81 -10.51 -2.61
C PHE A 114 11.73 -9.07 -2.10
N GLY A 115 10.64 -8.72 -1.42
CA GLY A 115 10.43 -7.38 -0.83
C GLY A 115 11.50 -7.02 0.20
N GLU A 116 11.82 -7.94 1.12
CA GLU A 116 12.87 -7.75 2.12
C GLU A 116 14.27 -7.53 1.50
N THR A 117 14.56 -8.25 0.43
CA THR A 117 15.82 -8.07 -0.32
C THR A 117 15.89 -6.70 -0.97
N ASN A 118 14.79 -6.24 -1.59
CA ASN A 118 14.71 -4.92 -2.20
C ASN A 118 14.85 -3.80 -1.15
N LEU A 119 14.14 -3.91 -0.02
CA LEU A 119 14.22 -2.96 1.10
C LEU A 119 15.64 -2.84 1.64
N ARG A 120 16.32 -3.97 1.86
CA ARG A 120 17.71 -3.99 2.32
C ARG A 120 18.65 -3.35 1.30
N ARG A 121 18.49 -3.64 0.01
CA ARG A 121 19.30 -3.04 -1.08
C ARG A 121 19.09 -1.52 -1.15
N ALA A 122 17.87 -1.05 -0.92
CA ALA A 122 17.54 0.37 -0.87
C ALA A 122 17.96 1.06 0.44
N GLY A 123 18.55 0.33 1.40
CA GLY A 123 18.99 0.89 2.69
C GLY A 123 17.86 1.23 3.66
N ILE A 124 16.66 0.68 3.46
CA ILE A 124 15.50 0.90 4.33
C ILE A 124 15.58 -0.05 5.54
N ALA A 125 15.79 0.52 6.73
CA ALA A 125 16.06 -0.26 7.95
C ALA A 125 14.86 -0.30 8.93
N ASN A 126 13.87 0.58 8.77
CA ASN A 126 12.73 0.70 9.68
C ASN A 126 11.47 -0.02 9.14
N VAL A 127 11.67 -1.13 8.43
CA VAL A 127 10.62 -2.06 7.99
C VAL A 127 10.91 -3.45 8.54
N THR A 128 9.89 -4.08 9.12
CA THR A 128 9.92 -5.51 9.46
C THR A 128 8.94 -6.23 8.56
N VAL A 129 9.40 -7.24 7.82
CA VAL A 129 8.54 -8.04 6.94
C VAL A 129 8.32 -9.41 7.58
N GLU A 130 7.07 -9.77 7.83
CA GLU A 130 6.68 -11.07 8.38
C GLU A 130 5.83 -11.86 7.37
N VAL A 131 5.98 -13.19 7.38
CA VAL A 131 5.07 -14.07 6.63
C VAL A 131 3.80 -14.28 7.43
N GLY A 132 2.65 -14.04 6.82
CA GLY A 132 1.35 -14.24 7.47
C GLY A 132 0.17 -13.81 6.62
N ASP A 133 -1.01 -14.08 7.13
CA ASP A 133 -2.28 -13.67 6.53
C ASP A 133 -2.94 -12.61 7.41
N ALA A 134 -2.92 -11.36 6.96
CA ALA A 134 -3.48 -10.22 7.67
C ALA A 134 -4.73 -9.62 6.99
N ALA A 135 -5.16 -10.18 5.86
CA ALA A 135 -6.23 -9.57 5.07
C ALA A 135 -7.57 -9.50 5.81
N ALA A 136 -7.96 -10.56 6.52
CA ALA A 136 -9.24 -10.62 7.24
C ALA A 136 -9.12 -10.30 8.74
N ARG A 137 -7.97 -10.63 9.36
CA ARG A 137 -7.79 -10.56 10.83
C ARG A 137 -6.84 -9.48 11.29
N GLY A 138 -6.19 -8.79 10.35
CA GLY A 138 -5.14 -7.83 10.67
C GLY A 138 -3.90 -8.52 11.26
N TRP A 139 -3.10 -7.72 11.99
CA TRP A 139 -1.88 -8.18 12.63
C TRP A 139 -1.81 -7.69 14.09
N PRO A 140 -2.59 -8.29 15.01
CA PRO A 140 -2.81 -7.76 16.36
C PRO A 140 -1.55 -7.77 17.24
N ARG A 141 -0.54 -8.59 16.90
CA ARG A 141 0.72 -8.69 17.65
C ARG A 141 1.38 -7.32 17.92
N HIS A 142 1.24 -6.39 17.02
CA HIS A 142 1.87 -5.08 17.08
C HIS A 142 0.88 -3.91 17.16
N ALA A 143 -0.43 -4.19 17.28
CA ALA A 143 -1.46 -3.15 17.42
C ALA A 143 -1.27 -2.33 18.73
N PRO A 144 -1.83 -1.11 18.84
CA PRO A 144 -2.53 -0.39 17.77
C PRO A 144 -1.59 0.24 16.75
N TYR A 145 -2.16 0.58 15.56
CA TYR A 145 -1.45 1.22 14.47
C TYR A 145 -1.99 2.63 14.21
N ASP A 146 -1.10 3.56 13.91
CA ASP A 146 -1.47 4.92 13.49
C ASP A 146 -1.92 4.96 12.03
N VAL A 147 -1.40 4.04 11.20
CA VAL A 147 -1.76 3.88 9.80
C VAL A 147 -1.85 2.40 9.44
N ILE A 148 -2.89 2.03 8.69
CA ILE A 148 -3.01 0.71 8.06
C ILE A 148 -3.21 0.92 6.55
N VAL A 149 -2.46 0.19 5.73
CA VAL A 149 -2.57 0.21 4.26
C VAL A 149 -2.80 -1.19 3.74
N LEU A 150 -3.89 -1.39 3.00
CA LEU A 150 -4.11 -2.59 2.20
C LEU A 150 -3.63 -2.34 0.78
N THR A 151 -2.69 -3.15 0.29
CA THR A 151 -2.11 -3.01 -1.04
C THR A 151 -2.85 -3.82 -2.12
N GLY A 152 -3.97 -4.42 -1.77
CA GLY A 152 -4.95 -5.07 -2.64
C GLY A 152 -6.36 -4.73 -2.19
N SER A 153 -7.36 -5.10 -2.98
CA SER A 153 -8.76 -4.83 -2.64
C SER A 153 -9.33 -5.83 -1.64
N THR A 154 -10.46 -5.46 -1.04
CA THR A 154 -11.28 -6.32 -0.18
C THR A 154 -12.76 -6.12 -0.52
N PRO A 155 -13.58 -7.19 -0.59
CA PRO A 155 -15.01 -7.05 -0.86
C PRO A 155 -15.75 -6.22 0.22
N VAL A 156 -15.29 -6.33 1.47
CA VAL A 156 -15.79 -5.58 2.63
C VAL A 156 -14.64 -5.16 3.51
N LEU A 157 -14.77 -4.04 4.23
CA LEU A 157 -13.76 -3.62 5.22
C LEU A 157 -13.77 -4.61 6.40
N PRO A 158 -12.62 -5.24 6.72
CA PRO A 158 -12.54 -6.14 7.86
C PRO A 158 -12.58 -5.36 9.19
N GLU A 159 -13.60 -5.60 10.03
CA GLU A 159 -13.72 -4.96 11.35
C GLU A 159 -12.48 -5.16 12.21
N ALA A 160 -11.88 -6.34 12.17
CA ALA A 160 -10.66 -6.63 12.91
C ALA A 160 -9.47 -5.72 12.57
N LEU A 161 -9.42 -5.11 11.37
CA LEU A 161 -8.42 -4.11 11.02
C LEU A 161 -8.78 -2.73 11.59
N LEU A 162 -10.07 -2.40 11.63
CA LEU A 162 -10.55 -1.15 12.23
C LEU A 162 -10.28 -1.13 13.73
N ASP A 163 -10.49 -2.25 14.42
CA ASP A 163 -10.22 -2.41 15.87
C ASP A 163 -8.73 -2.29 16.21
N GLN A 164 -7.84 -2.44 15.23
CA GLN A 164 -6.40 -2.29 15.42
C GLN A 164 -5.89 -0.88 15.17
N LEU A 165 -6.76 0.07 14.80
CA LEU A 165 -6.39 1.48 14.68
C LEU A 165 -6.22 2.14 16.05
N ALA A 166 -5.20 2.95 16.18
CA ALA A 166 -5.08 3.90 17.29
C ALA A 166 -6.15 4.99 17.18
N PRO A 167 -6.52 5.66 18.28
CA PRO A 167 -7.34 6.86 18.20
C PRO A 167 -6.71 7.91 17.28
N GLY A 168 -7.47 8.41 16.29
CA GLY A 168 -6.96 9.26 15.21
C GLY A 168 -6.15 8.52 14.14
N GLY A 169 -6.03 7.19 14.25
CA GLY A 169 -5.41 6.35 13.24
C GLY A 169 -6.28 6.24 11.99
N ARG A 170 -5.66 5.90 10.86
CA ARG A 170 -6.33 5.86 9.56
C ARG A 170 -5.98 4.61 8.76
N LEU A 171 -6.97 4.09 8.06
CA LEU A 171 -6.85 2.92 7.22
C LEU A 171 -7.18 3.29 5.78
N PHE A 172 -6.30 2.93 4.84
CA PHE A 172 -6.58 2.97 3.41
C PHE A 172 -6.91 1.57 2.90
N ALA A 173 -7.99 1.45 2.16
CA ALA A 173 -8.38 0.22 1.46
C ALA A 173 -9.11 0.54 0.16
N VAL A 174 -8.98 -0.35 -0.82
CA VAL A 174 -9.89 -0.40 -1.98
C VAL A 174 -10.96 -1.43 -1.69
N VAL A 175 -12.21 -0.99 -1.66
CA VAL A 175 -13.37 -1.78 -1.20
C VAL A 175 -14.34 -2.00 -2.34
N GLY A 176 -14.80 -3.23 -2.49
CA GLY A 176 -15.78 -3.63 -3.50
C GLY A 176 -15.33 -4.85 -4.30
N GLU A 177 -16.09 -5.14 -5.33
CA GLU A 177 -15.82 -6.21 -6.31
C GLU A 177 -15.87 -5.62 -7.71
N ALA A 178 -14.95 -6.08 -8.58
CA ALA A 178 -14.90 -5.62 -9.96
C ALA A 178 -16.27 -5.75 -10.66
N PRO A 179 -16.70 -4.78 -11.44
CA PRO A 179 -15.95 -3.61 -11.91
C PRO A 179 -16.08 -2.36 -11.02
N VAL A 180 -16.79 -2.43 -9.89
CA VAL A 180 -17.11 -1.27 -9.04
C VAL A 180 -16.36 -1.40 -7.71
N MET A 181 -15.26 -0.67 -7.58
CA MET A 181 -14.46 -0.59 -6.36
C MET A 181 -14.11 0.87 -6.07
N GLU A 182 -14.03 1.21 -4.78
CA GLU A 182 -13.71 2.55 -4.29
C GLU A 182 -12.53 2.52 -3.35
N ALA A 183 -11.57 3.38 -3.57
CA ALA A 183 -10.52 3.67 -2.61
C ALA A 183 -11.10 4.50 -1.46
N ARG A 184 -10.89 4.06 -0.23
CA ARG A 184 -11.45 4.65 0.98
C ARG A 184 -10.39 4.96 2.01
N LEU A 185 -10.56 6.11 2.67
CA LEU A 185 -9.83 6.44 3.88
C LEU A 185 -10.77 6.39 5.07
N VAL A 186 -10.49 5.50 6.02
CA VAL A 186 -11.24 5.36 7.26
C VAL A 186 -10.40 5.89 8.40
N THR A 187 -10.95 6.83 9.18
CA THR A 187 -10.26 7.44 10.31
C THR A 187 -10.99 7.09 11.61
N SER A 188 -10.27 6.54 12.58
CA SER A 188 -10.80 6.31 13.93
C SER A 188 -10.98 7.65 14.64
N VAL A 189 -12.21 7.93 15.06
CA VAL A 189 -12.53 9.15 15.85
C VAL A 189 -12.63 8.86 17.36
N GLY A 190 -12.29 7.64 17.76
CA GLY A 190 -12.37 7.15 19.14
C GLY A 190 -13.69 6.42 19.43
N ASP A 191 -13.73 5.76 20.58
CA ASP A 191 -14.91 5.04 21.09
C ASP A 191 -15.56 4.05 20.10
N GLY A 192 -14.73 3.39 19.25
CA GLY A 192 -15.21 2.45 18.25
C GLY A 192 -15.95 3.11 17.07
N SER A 193 -15.84 4.43 16.93
CA SER A 193 -16.45 5.20 15.84
C SER A 193 -15.46 5.54 14.77
N PHE A 194 -15.92 5.55 13.51
CA PHE A 194 -15.07 5.77 12.33
C PHE A 194 -15.72 6.78 11.39
N ASN A 195 -14.89 7.65 10.81
CA ASN A 195 -15.26 8.50 9.69
C ASN A 195 -14.68 7.90 8.41
N THR A 196 -15.49 7.77 7.36
CA THR A 196 -15.09 7.20 6.07
C THR A 196 -15.23 8.25 4.98
N VAL A 197 -14.21 8.37 4.15
CA VAL A 197 -14.17 9.23 2.96
C VAL A 197 -13.88 8.35 1.75
N ASP A 198 -14.75 8.39 0.75
CA ASP A 198 -14.51 7.80 -0.55
C ASP A 198 -13.61 8.75 -1.36
N LEU A 199 -12.48 8.25 -1.87
CA LEU A 199 -11.43 9.06 -2.46
C LEU A 199 -11.50 9.08 -3.99
N PHE A 200 -11.51 7.89 -4.59
CA PHE A 200 -11.53 7.71 -6.04
C PHE A 200 -11.94 6.27 -6.41
N GLU A 201 -12.44 6.11 -7.62
CA GLU A 201 -12.72 4.79 -8.18
C GLU A 201 -11.46 4.16 -8.78
N THR A 202 -11.25 2.88 -8.51
CA THR A 202 -10.15 2.08 -9.08
C THR A 202 -10.49 0.60 -9.00
N VAL A 203 -9.78 -0.22 -9.77
CA VAL A 203 -9.90 -1.68 -9.69
C VAL A 203 -8.54 -2.27 -9.34
N LEU A 204 -8.48 -2.98 -8.22
CA LEU A 204 -7.29 -3.72 -7.79
C LEU A 204 -7.61 -5.20 -7.62
N ALA A 205 -6.60 -6.05 -7.81
CA ALA A 205 -6.70 -7.46 -7.45
C ALA A 205 -7.01 -7.60 -5.94
N PRO A 206 -7.89 -8.55 -5.55
CA PRO A 206 -8.21 -8.75 -4.15
C PRO A 206 -7.03 -9.34 -3.39
N LEU A 207 -6.86 -8.94 -2.13
CA LEU A 207 -5.96 -9.63 -1.21
C LEU A 207 -6.40 -11.09 -1.05
N ARG A 208 -5.44 -11.99 -0.93
CA ARG A 208 -5.73 -13.40 -0.64
C ARG A 208 -6.45 -13.50 0.71
N ASN A 209 -7.49 -14.33 0.76
CA ASN A 209 -8.31 -14.56 1.95
C ASN A 209 -8.99 -13.30 2.52
N ALA A 210 -9.17 -12.25 1.70
CA ALA A 210 -9.97 -11.09 2.08
C ALA A 210 -11.38 -11.51 2.51
N SER A 211 -11.96 -10.79 3.46
CA SER A 211 -13.32 -11.07 3.95
C SER A 211 -14.33 -10.96 2.81
N ALA A 212 -15.14 -12.00 2.64
CA ALA A 212 -16.20 -12.02 1.64
C ALA A 212 -17.49 -11.39 2.20
N ARG A 213 -18.33 -10.83 1.32
CA ARG A 213 -19.71 -10.48 1.70
C ARG A 213 -20.47 -11.74 2.07
N GLU A 214 -21.24 -11.68 3.15
CA GLU A 214 -22.22 -12.73 3.46
C GLU A 214 -23.20 -12.82 2.29
N LYS A 215 -23.26 -13.99 1.65
CA LYS A 215 -24.27 -14.25 0.63
C LYS A 215 -25.57 -14.62 1.35
N PHE A 216 -26.61 -13.82 1.14
CA PHE A 216 -27.96 -14.24 1.53
C PHE A 216 -28.31 -15.52 0.75
N VAL A 217 -28.51 -16.61 1.47
CA VAL A 217 -29.09 -17.84 0.92
C VAL A 217 -30.57 -17.80 1.26
N PHE A 218 -31.42 -17.72 0.23
CA PHE A 218 -32.86 -17.81 0.36
C PHE A 218 -33.29 -19.27 0.51
#